data_99393fb0398550aef2cb6dd45b72ac5d
#
_entry.id   99393fb0398550aef2cb6dd45b72ac5d
#
_cell.length_a   1.000
_cell.length_b   1.000
_cell.length_c   1.000
_cell.angle_alpha   90.00
_cell.angle_beta   90.00
_cell.angle_gamma   90.00
#
_symmetry.space_group_name_H-M   'P 1'
#
loop_
_entity.id
_entity.type
_entity.pdbx_description
1 polymer ?
#
loop_
_entity_poly.entity_id
_entity_poly.type
_entity_poly.pdbx_seq_one_letter_code
_entity_poly.pdbx_strand_id
1 'polypeptide(L)'
;AEDAYDYIYGYTIINDVSARNIQKQHEQWFIGKSPDTYCPMGPAIVTSDEISDVTKLKLMTKVNGDIRQDSIVERLIFDIPTLISTISKTMTLEICDVIATGTPAGVGIGFEPPIYLKTGDHVEVMIDKIGKLENTVK
;
A
#
# COMPACT_ATOMS: atom_id res chain seq x y z
N ALA A 1 -21.11 0.63 7.70
CA ALA A 1 -19.96 -0.30 7.76
C ALA A 1 -20.31 -1.69 7.24
N GLU A 2 -21.53 -2.17 7.50
CA GLU A 2 -21.95 -3.52 7.08
C GLU A 2 -21.90 -3.70 5.56
N ASP A 3 -22.25 -2.67 4.79
CA ASP A 3 -22.31 -2.71 3.32
C ASP A 3 -21.02 -2.20 2.65
N ALA A 4 -19.93 -2.00 3.40
CA ALA A 4 -18.73 -1.35 2.86
C ALA A 4 -18.10 -2.14 1.70
N TYR A 5 -18.16 -3.47 1.74
CA TYR A 5 -17.62 -4.33 0.69
C TYR A 5 -18.39 -4.21 -0.63
N ASP A 6 -19.67 -3.83 -0.62
CA ASP A 6 -20.51 -3.66 -1.81
C ASP A 6 -20.05 -2.45 -2.66
N TYR A 7 -19.27 -1.55 -2.06
CA TYR A 7 -18.73 -0.37 -2.73
C TYR A 7 -17.30 -0.57 -3.25
N ILE A 8 -16.71 -1.76 -3.08
CA ILE A 8 -15.35 -2.06 -3.54
C ILE A 8 -15.41 -2.68 -4.92
N TYR A 9 -14.90 -1.97 -5.92
CA TYR A 9 -14.73 -2.53 -7.26
C TYR A 9 -13.70 -3.65 -7.30
N GLY A 10 -12.56 -3.47 -6.62
CA GLY A 10 -11.49 -4.46 -6.63
C GLY A 10 -10.29 -4.03 -5.80
N TYR A 11 -9.24 -4.82 -5.91
CA TYR A 11 -8.00 -4.69 -5.15
C TYR A 11 -6.79 -4.63 -6.06
N THR A 12 -5.80 -3.83 -5.68
CA THR A 12 -4.53 -3.71 -6.39
C THR A 12 -3.38 -3.52 -5.42
N ILE A 13 -2.16 -3.62 -5.89
CA ILE A 13 -0.97 -3.33 -5.10
C ILE A 13 -0.58 -1.89 -5.31
N ILE A 14 -0.25 -1.18 -4.21
CA ILE A 14 0.46 0.10 -4.26
C ILE A 14 1.76 0.00 -3.46
N ASN A 15 2.81 0.63 -3.96
CA ASN A 15 4.01 0.86 -3.19
C ASN A 15 4.05 2.34 -2.79
N ASP A 16 3.67 2.65 -1.55
CA ASP A 16 3.66 4.00 -1.00
C ASP A 16 5.08 4.48 -0.67
N VAL A 17 5.87 4.72 -1.73
CA VAL A 17 7.23 5.26 -1.63
C VAL A 17 7.19 6.63 -0.95
N SER A 18 8.14 6.90 -0.07
CA SER A 18 8.14 8.12 0.74
C SER A 18 9.51 8.79 0.78
N ALA A 19 9.58 10.05 0.37
CA ALA A 19 10.74 10.91 0.58
C ALA A 19 10.76 11.42 2.03
N ARG A 20 11.39 10.66 2.93
CA ARG A 20 11.33 10.89 4.38
C ARG A 20 11.92 12.23 4.83
N ASN A 21 12.94 12.74 4.15
CA ASN A 21 13.52 14.06 4.40
C ASN A 21 12.50 15.17 4.12
N ILE A 22 11.81 15.12 2.98
CA ILE A 22 10.78 16.10 2.62
C ILE A 22 9.58 15.99 3.57
N GLN A 23 9.14 14.77 3.90
CA GLN A 23 8.05 14.51 4.82
C GLN A 23 8.31 15.13 6.21
N LYS A 24 9.55 15.03 6.73
CA LYS A 24 9.93 15.60 8.02
C LYS A 24 10.05 17.13 7.97
N GLN A 25 10.56 17.67 6.87
CA GLN A 25 10.83 19.09 6.72
C GLN A 25 9.56 19.95 6.80
N HIS A 26 8.45 19.46 6.27
CA HIS A 26 7.23 20.24 6.13
C HIS A 26 6.11 19.82 7.09
N GLU A 27 6.30 18.75 7.88
CA GLU A 27 5.27 18.16 8.75
C GLU A 27 3.96 17.79 8.03
N GLN A 28 3.85 18.11 6.75
CA GLN A 28 2.78 17.72 5.82
C GLN A 28 3.27 16.58 4.93
N TRP A 29 2.64 15.44 5.04
CA TRP A 29 3.12 14.23 4.39
C TRP A 29 2.91 14.22 2.89
N PHE A 30 1.96 15.00 2.40
CA PHE A 30 1.55 15.03 1.00
C PHE A 30 2.73 15.20 0.04
N ILE A 31 3.56 16.23 0.21
CA ILE A 31 4.70 16.50 -0.68
C ILE A 31 5.71 15.33 -0.68
N GLY A 32 5.93 14.71 0.47
CA GLY A 32 6.83 13.57 0.60
C GLY A 32 6.29 12.26 0.00
N LYS A 33 5.01 12.21 -0.35
CA LYS A 33 4.31 11.07 -0.94
C LYS A 33 4.00 11.24 -2.43
N SER A 34 4.07 12.46 -2.94
CA SER A 34 3.56 12.85 -4.24
C SER A 34 4.59 13.36 -5.25
N PRO A 35 5.92 13.10 -5.14
CA PRO A 35 6.82 13.37 -6.26
C PRO A 35 6.40 12.53 -7.48
N ASP A 36 6.74 13.01 -8.67
CA ASP A 36 6.52 12.27 -9.90
C ASP A 36 7.09 10.86 -9.80
N THR A 37 6.36 9.89 -10.34
CA THR A 37 6.66 8.45 -10.31
C THR A 37 6.54 7.74 -8.94
N TYR A 38 6.21 8.47 -7.87
CA TYR A 38 5.89 7.85 -6.59
C TYR A 38 4.51 7.16 -6.63
N CYS A 39 4.26 6.29 -5.65
CA CYS A 39 3.04 5.51 -5.58
C CYS A 39 2.80 4.62 -6.83
N PRO A 40 3.80 3.85 -7.32
CA PRO A 40 3.52 2.90 -8.39
C PRO A 40 2.42 1.94 -7.98
N MET A 41 1.52 1.63 -8.91
CA MET A 41 0.32 0.83 -8.69
C MET A 41 0.19 -0.26 -9.77
N GLY A 42 -0.28 -1.44 -9.41
CA GLY A 42 -0.48 -2.56 -10.33
C GLY A 42 -0.23 -3.91 -9.67
N PRO A 43 0.02 -4.98 -10.47
CA PRO A 43 0.09 -5.01 -11.94
C PRO A 43 -1.28 -4.88 -12.60
N ALA A 44 -2.36 -5.21 -11.87
CA ALA A 44 -3.74 -5.15 -12.33
C ALA A 44 -4.66 -4.81 -11.16
N ILE A 45 -5.89 -4.46 -11.45
CA ILE A 45 -6.99 -4.46 -10.46
C ILE A 45 -7.69 -5.81 -10.61
N VAL A 46 -7.75 -6.57 -9.52
CA VAL A 46 -8.52 -7.81 -9.42
C VAL A 46 -9.86 -7.46 -8.81
N THR A 47 -10.94 -7.78 -9.49
CA THR A 47 -12.29 -7.43 -9.05
C THR A 47 -12.68 -8.15 -7.75
N SER A 48 -13.55 -7.54 -6.97
CA SER A 48 -13.90 -8.05 -5.63
C SER A 48 -14.54 -9.44 -5.66
N ASP A 49 -15.24 -9.79 -6.73
CA ASP A 49 -15.86 -11.10 -6.92
C ASP A 49 -14.85 -12.24 -7.15
N GLU A 50 -13.64 -11.93 -7.62
CA GLU A 50 -12.57 -12.91 -7.75
C GLU A 50 -11.86 -13.22 -6.41
N ILE A 51 -12.05 -12.38 -5.38
CA ILE A 51 -11.40 -12.50 -4.07
C ILE A 51 -12.46 -12.80 -3.01
N SER A 52 -12.63 -14.07 -2.70
CA SER A 52 -13.63 -14.53 -1.75
C SER A 52 -13.45 -13.99 -0.32
N ASP A 53 -12.20 -13.76 0.10
CA ASP A 53 -11.86 -13.19 1.42
C ASP A 53 -10.52 -12.47 1.32
N VAL A 54 -10.56 -11.15 1.22
CA VAL A 54 -9.38 -10.30 1.13
C VAL A 54 -8.52 -10.36 2.39
N THR A 55 -9.11 -10.63 3.55
CA THR A 55 -8.37 -10.68 4.84
C THR A 55 -7.33 -11.79 4.87
N LYS A 56 -7.50 -12.84 4.08
CA LYS A 56 -6.60 -14.00 4.02
C LYS A 56 -5.45 -13.84 3.03
N LEU A 57 -5.40 -12.75 2.28
CA LEU A 57 -4.31 -12.51 1.34
C LEU A 57 -3.01 -12.21 2.08
N LYS A 58 -1.95 -12.91 1.70
CA LYS A 58 -0.59 -12.64 2.19
C LYS A 58 0.05 -11.55 1.35
N LEU A 59 0.83 -10.70 2.03
CA LEU A 59 1.61 -9.63 1.45
C LEU A 59 3.09 -9.86 1.75
N MET A 60 3.93 -9.76 0.74
CA MET A 60 5.40 -9.82 0.88
C MET A 60 6.05 -8.70 0.08
N THR A 61 7.03 -8.03 0.68
CA THR A 61 7.87 -7.05 -0.01
C THR A 61 9.32 -7.49 0.04
N LYS A 62 10.02 -7.42 -1.09
CA LYS A 62 11.47 -7.64 -1.18
C LYS A 62 12.16 -6.41 -1.72
N VAL A 63 13.39 -6.20 -1.28
CA VAL A 63 14.32 -5.21 -1.84
C VAL A 63 15.61 -5.93 -2.17
N ASN A 64 15.99 -5.94 -3.45
CA ASN A 64 17.16 -6.67 -3.97
C ASN A 64 17.17 -8.16 -3.59
N GLY A 65 15.98 -8.77 -3.52
CA GLY A 65 15.81 -10.17 -3.12
C GLY A 65 15.65 -10.41 -1.62
N ASP A 66 16.03 -9.44 -0.75
CA ASP A 66 15.87 -9.55 0.69
C ASP A 66 14.43 -9.25 1.13
N ILE A 67 13.84 -10.13 1.92
CA ILE A 67 12.49 -9.92 2.46
C ILE A 67 12.53 -8.77 3.46
N ARG A 68 11.71 -7.75 3.21
CA ARG A 68 11.52 -6.58 4.08
C ARG A 68 10.21 -6.63 4.84
N GLN A 69 9.14 -7.08 4.19
CA GLN A 69 7.82 -7.17 4.79
C GLN A 69 7.25 -8.56 4.48
N ASP A 70 6.60 -9.17 5.46
CA ASP A 70 5.86 -10.42 5.35
C ASP A 70 4.67 -10.36 6.32
N SER A 71 3.47 -10.33 5.78
CA SER A 71 2.26 -10.14 6.57
C SER A 71 1.03 -10.71 5.88
N ILE A 72 -0.11 -10.53 6.50
CA ILE A 72 -1.43 -10.91 6.01
C ILE A 72 -2.39 -9.74 6.23
N VAL A 73 -3.36 -9.54 5.34
CA VAL A 73 -4.31 -8.42 5.39
C VAL A 73 -5.12 -8.40 6.69
N GLU A 74 -5.44 -9.54 7.27
CA GLU A 74 -6.12 -9.67 8.57
C GLU A 74 -5.42 -8.90 9.71
N ARG A 75 -4.13 -8.57 9.57
CA ARG A 75 -3.36 -7.80 10.56
C ARG A 75 -3.49 -6.28 10.42
N LEU A 76 -4.36 -5.79 9.54
CA LEU A 76 -4.67 -4.37 9.50
C LEU A 76 -5.17 -3.91 10.89
N ILE A 77 -4.65 -2.77 11.36
CA ILE A 77 -5.07 -2.15 12.63
C ILE A 77 -6.54 -1.74 12.54
N PHE A 78 -6.92 -1.13 11.42
CA PHE A 78 -8.31 -0.84 11.08
C PHE A 78 -8.68 -1.68 9.86
N ASP A 79 -9.76 -2.43 9.95
CA ASP A 79 -10.26 -3.22 8.83
C ASP A 79 -10.78 -2.33 7.69
N ILE A 80 -10.93 -2.91 6.52
CA ILE A 80 -11.37 -2.20 5.31
C ILE A 80 -12.72 -1.50 5.51
N PRO A 81 -13.76 -2.15 6.09
CA PRO A 81 -15.02 -1.47 6.39
C PRO A 81 -14.88 -0.24 7.28
N THR A 82 -14.03 -0.32 8.30
CA THR A 82 -13.75 0.82 9.20
C THR A 82 -13.09 1.97 8.45
N LEU A 83 -12.11 1.68 7.58
CA LEU A 83 -11.44 2.70 6.76
C LEU A 83 -12.44 3.41 5.85
N ILE A 84 -13.22 2.67 5.07
CA ILE A 84 -14.24 3.22 4.17
C ILE A 84 -15.26 4.06 4.95
N SER A 85 -15.82 3.51 6.03
CA SER A 85 -16.80 4.19 6.86
C SER A 85 -16.25 5.48 7.48
N THR A 86 -14.97 5.49 7.87
CA THR A 86 -14.35 6.66 8.49
C THR A 86 -14.12 7.76 7.46
N ILE A 87 -13.59 7.43 6.30
CA ILE A 87 -13.33 8.40 5.23
C ILE A 87 -14.63 9.00 4.71
N SER A 88 -15.63 8.16 4.45
CA SER A 88 -16.93 8.58 3.89
C SER A 88 -17.76 9.49 4.81
N LYS A 89 -17.41 9.60 6.10
CA LYS A 89 -18.06 10.56 7.02
C LYS A 89 -17.68 12.02 6.71
N THR A 90 -16.52 12.23 6.12
CA THR A 90 -15.95 13.56 5.91
C THR A 90 -15.72 13.90 4.44
N MET A 91 -15.65 12.90 3.58
CA MET A 91 -15.38 13.05 2.15
C MET A 91 -16.34 12.17 1.35
N THR A 92 -16.85 12.68 0.24
CA THR A 92 -17.52 11.84 -0.74
C THR A 92 -16.48 10.96 -1.41
N LEU A 93 -16.72 9.64 -1.42
CA LEU A 93 -15.92 8.71 -2.20
C LEU A 93 -16.50 8.63 -3.62
N GLU A 94 -15.66 8.91 -4.60
CA GLU A 94 -16.04 8.91 -6.01
C GLU A 94 -15.64 7.58 -6.69
N ILE A 95 -16.22 7.33 -7.84
CA ILE A 95 -15.80 6.20 -8.68
C ILE A 95 -14.33 6.38 -9.07
N CYS A 96 -13.53 5.33 -8.94
CA CYS A 96 -12.09 5.30 -9.16
C CYS A 96 -11.22 5.89 -8.04
N ASP A 97 -11.78 6.28 -6.92
CA ASP A 97 -10.96 6.58 -5.74
C ASP A 97 -10.17 5.35 -5.30
N VAL A 98 -8.91 5.57 -4.94
CA VAL A 98 -8.01 4.52 -4.45
C VAL A 98 -7.66 4.79 -2.99
N ILE A 99 -7.95 3.82 -2.13
CA ILE A 99 -7.63 3.91 -0.70
C ILE A 99 -6.39 3.08 -0.40
N ALA A 100 -5.30 3.76 -0.01
CA ALA A 100 -4.11 3.11 0.52
C ALA A 100 -4.38 2.68 1.97
N THR A 101 -4.53 1.37 2.20
CA THR A 101 -4.96 0.80 3.49
C THR A 101 -3.85 0.76 4.55
N GLY A 102 -2.62 1.10 4.16
CA GLY A 102 -1.46 1.10 5.05
C GLY A 102 -0.44 0.02 4.70
N THR A 103 0.59 -0.07 5.50
CA THR A 103 1.74 -0.94 5.27
C THR A 103 2.13 -1.68 6.56
N PRO A 104 2.56 -2.97 6.47
CA PRO A 104 3.04 -3.70 7.65
C PRO A 104 4.45 -3.23 8.08
N ALA A 105 4.95 -3.79 9.18
CA ALA A 105 6.32 -3.59 9.63
C ALA A 105 7.34 -3.98 8.54
N GLY A 106 8.55 -3.37 8.60
CA GLY A 106 9.63 -3.61 7.63
C GLY A 106 9.91 -2.43 6.70
N VAL A 107 9.24 -1.29 6.93
CA VAL A 107 9.58 -0.02 6.24
C VAL A 107 10.99 0.44 6.60
N GLY A 108 11.70 1.03 5.64
CA GLY A 108 13.12 1.39 5.80
C GLY A 108 13.43 2.26 7.01
N ILE A 109 12.53 3.16 7.40
CA ILE A 109 12.70 4.01 8.59
C ILE A 109 12.59 3.24 9.92
N GLY A 110 12.00 2.04 9.90
CA GLY A 110 11.80 1.21 11.11
C GLY A 110 13.00 0.36 11.48
N PHE A 111 14.09 0.38 10.71
CA PHE A 111 15.33 -0.33 11.04
C PHE A 111 16.24 0.53 11.92
N GLU A 112 17.13 -0.11 12.67
CA GLU A 112 18.16 0.52 13.50
C GLU A 112 19.56 0.04 13.06
N PRO A 113 20.35 0.84 12.32
CA PRO A 113 20.00 2.16 11.75
C PRO A 113 19.00 2.05 10.58
N PRO A 114 18.31 3.16 10.22
CA PRO A 114 17.38 3.17 9.09
C PRO A 114 18.03 2.76 7.76
N ILE A 115 17.30 1.96 6.99
CA ILE A 115 17.75 1.47 5.66
C ILE A 115 16.82 2.03 4.59
N TYR A 116 17.25 3.08 3.91
CA TYR A 116 16.49 3.72 2.83
C TYR A 116 16.82 3.12 1.47
N LEU A 117 15.86 3.21 0.55
CA LEU A 117 16.04 2.87 -0.85
C LEU A 117 17.06 3.81 -1.51
N LYS A 118 17.83 3.26 -2.43
CA LYS A 118 18.86 3.97 -3.22
C LYS A 118 18.60 3.75 -4.70
N THR A 119 19.13 4.64 -5.53
CA THR A 119 19.17 4.45 -6.98
C THR A 119 19.73 3.08 -7.34
N GLY A 120 19.03 2.35 -8.18
CA GLY A 120 19.35 0.99 -8.60
C GLY A 120 18.68 -0.11 -7.77
N ASP A 121 18.10 0.20 -6.60
CA ASP A 121 17.40 -0.82 -5.82
C ASP A 121 16.16 -1.34 -6.57
N HIS A 122 16.02 -2.65 -6.56
CA HIS A 122 14.86 -3.34 -7.13
C HIS A 122 13.89 -3.71 -6.02
N VAL A 123 12.65 -3.22 -6.14
CA VAL A 123 11.58 -3.45 -5.16
C VAL A 123 10.51 -4.33 -5.77
N GLU A 124 10.15 -5.39 -5.09
CA GLU A 124 9.08 -6.32 -5.46
C GLU A 124 8.01 -6.31 -4.34
N VAL A 125 6.77 -6.04 -4.68
CA VAL A 125 5.63 -6.17 -3.77
C VAL A 125 4.69 -7.23 -4.32
N MET A 126 4.42 -8.25 -3.54
CA MET A 126 3.59 -9.39 -3.92
C MET A 126 2.39 -9.48 -3.00
N ILE A 127 1.21 -9.69 -3.57
CA ILE A 127 -0.01 -10.03 -2.82
C ILE A 127 -0.67 -11.22 -3.50
N ASP A 128 -1.02 -12.22 -2.70
CA ASP A 128 -1.72 -13.42 -3.18
C ASP A 128 -2.91 -13.04 -4.06
N LYS A 129 -3.12 -13.78 -5.15
CA LYS A 129 -4.19 -13.59 -6.14
C LYS A 129 -4.16 -12.27 -6.91
N ILE A 130 -3.44 -11.23 -6.44
CA ILE A 130 -3.34 -9.95 -7.16
C ILE A 130 -2.11 -9.96 -8.09
N GLY A 131 -1.00 -10.52 -7.62
CA GLY A 131 0.20 -10.65 -8.41
C GLY A 131 1.42 -9.96 -7.80
N LYS A 132 2.30 -9.44 -8.68
CA LYS A 132 3.58 -8.83 -8.31
C LYS A 132 3.75 -7.49 -9.00
N LEU A 133 4.01 -6.46 -8.22
CA LEU A 133 4.42 -5.13 -8.67
C LEU A 133 5.92 -4.99 -8.49
N GLU A 134 6.64 -4.65 -9.56
CA GLU A 134 8.10 -4.52 -9.55
C GLU A 134 8.51 -3.14 -10.05
N ASN A 135 9.44 -2.52 -9.35
CA ASN A 135 9.96 -1.20 -9.70
C ASN A 135 11.45 -1.11 -9.39
N THR A 136 12.18 -0.34 -10.19
CA THR A 136 13.58 0.03 -9.90
C THR A 136 13.64 1.49 -9.52
N VAL A 137 14.33 1.80 -8.43
CA VAL A 137 14.54 3.17 -7.94
C VAL A 137 15.52 3.90 -8.88
N LYS A 138 15.12 5.08 -9.36
CA LYS A 138 15.92 5.95 -10.24
C LYS A 138 16.52 7.12 -9.48
#